data_0cbc2c80b8f53e34e169ebed571ddd04
#
_entry.id   0cbc2c80b8f53e34e169ebed571ddd04
#
_cell.length_a   1.000
_cell.length_b   1.000
_cell.length_c   1.000
_cell.angle_alpha   90.00
_cell.angle_beta   90.00
_cell.angle_gamma   90.00
#
_symmetry.space_group_name_H-M   'P 1'
#
loop_
_entity.id
_entity.type
_entity.pdbx_description
1 polymer ?
#
loop_
_entity_poly.entity_id
_entity_poly.type
_entity_poly.pdbx_seq_one_letter_code
_entity_poly.pdbx_strand_id
1 'polypeptide(L)'
;IKGERSDGHDYIPGCFDNGALCCISENVLENETRPYIKVESSLQALKDLAELYRSNLDIKVVGITGSVGKTSTKETIAAVLGQKYKVLKTQGNYNNEIGLPLTVFRLSEEDEVAVLEMGISDFGEMTRLTKIARPDICVITNIGLCHLENLKTRDGILQAKTEIFKSMNPDGTVILNGDDDKLITINEVYGKEPVFFGIDYKEGIYADNIRNLGLEGTS
;
A
#
# COMPACT_ATOMS: atom_id res chain seq x y z
N ILE A 1 2.06 -3.18 -20.46
CA ILE A 1 0.72 -3.39 -19.83
C ILE A 1 -0.32 -2.75 -20.74
N LYS A 2 -1.36 -3.48 -21.11
CA LYS A 2 -2.48 -2.97 -21.88
C LYS A 2 -3.48 -2.26 -20.93
N GLY A 3 -3.70 -0.98 -21.16
CA GLY A 3 -4.70 -0.18 -20.45
C GLY A 3 -5.99 -0.02 -21.26
N GLU A 4 -6.97 0.64 -20.68
CA GLU A 4 -8.27 0.90 -21.35
C GLU A 4 -8.16 1.83 -22.56
N ARG A 5 -7.21 2.78 -22.55
CA ARG A 5 -7.07 3.84 -23.55
C ARG A 5 -5.84 3.70 -24.44
N SER A 6 -4.87 2.88 -24.04
CA SER A 6 -3.62 2.70 -24.77
C SER A 6 -3.00 1.34 -24.47
N ASP A 7 -2.28 0.79 -25.45
CA ASP A 7 -1.49 -0.40 -25.25
C ASP A 7 -0.04 -0.03 -24.95
N GLY A 8 0.49 -0.46 -23.81
CA GLY A 8 1.87 -0.21 -23.42
C GLY A 8 2.90 -0.83 -24.37
N HIS A 9 2.52 -1.82 -25.16
CA HIS A 9 3.40 -2.43 -26.15
C HIS A 9 3.79 -1.47 -27.28
N ASP A 10 2.92 -0.51 -27.62
CA ASP A 10 3.18 0.50 -28.65
C ASP A 10 4.36 1.41 -28.31
N TYR A 11 4.72 1.51 -27.02
CA TYR A 11 5.81 2.35 -26.52
C TYR A 11 7.16 1.62 -26.43
N ILE A 12 7.21 0.31 -26.66
CA ILE A 12 8.44 -0.49 -26.52
C ILE A 12 9.59 0.06 -27.39
N PRO A 13 9.40 0.40 -28.69
CA PRO A 13 10.48 0.97 -29.48
C PRO A 13 11.04 2.25 -28.85
N GLY A 14 10.17 3.17 -28.40
CA GLY A 14 10.59 4.39 -27.74
C GLY A 14 11.28 4.16 -26.38
N CYS A 15 10.92 3.11 -25.64
CA CYS A 15 11.64 2.75 -24.42
C CYS A 15 13.09 2.38 -24.71
N PHE A 16 13.33 1.59 -25.71
CA PHE A 16 14.68 1.23 -26.15
C PHE A 16 15.47 2.44 -26.65
N ASP A 17 14.84 3.33 -27.42
CA ASP A 17 15.47 4.56 -27.92
C ASP A 17 15.85 5.49 -26.77
N ASN A 18 15.15 5.40 -25.63
CA ASN A 18 15.48 6.11 -24.37
C ASN A 18 16.40 5.31 -23.43
N GLY A 19 17.04 4.24 -23.91
CA GLY A 19 18.09 3.52 -23.19
C GLY A 19 17.61 2.33 -22.34
N ALA A 20 16.40 1.83 -22.53
CA ALA A 20 15.98 0.58 -21.86
C ALA A 20 16.89 -0.58 -22.35
N LEU A 21 17.43 -1.33 -21.39
CA LEU A 21 18.29 -2.49 -21.69
C LEU A 21 17.47 -3.72 -22.07
N CYS A 22 16.25 -3.82 -21.55
CA CYS A 22 15.32 -4.94 -21.78
C CYS A 22 13.89 -4.46 -21.60
N CYS A 23 12.95 -5.05 -22.33
CA CYS A 23 11.52 -4.83 -22.14
C CYS A 23 10.80 -6.13 -21.75
N ILE A 24 9.66 -5.99 -21.07
CA ILE A 24 8.75 -7.11 -20.78
C ILE A 24 7.52 -6.95 -21.68
N SER A 25 7.13 -7.99 -22.37
CA SER A 25 6.05 -7.99 -23.37
C SER A 25 5.16 -9.21 -23.25
N GLU A 26 3.85 -9.02 -23.41
CA GLU A 26 2.90 -10.12 -23.58
C GLU A 26 2.87 -10.62 -25.03
N ASN A 27 3.34 -9.82 -25.96
CA ASN A 27 3.37 -10.14 -27.38
C ASN A 27 4.77 -10.62 -27.81
N VAL A 28 4.80 -11.45 -28.84
CA VAL A 28 6.03 -11.68 -29.61
C VAL A 28 6.32 -10.40 -30.39
N LEU A 29 7.51 -9.86 -30.23
CA LEU A 29 7.93 -8.64 -30.92
C LEU A 29 8.61 -9.06 -32.24
N GLU A 30 7.82 -9.11 -33.32
CA GLU A 30 8.35 -9.41 -34.67
C GLU A 30 9.32 -8.30 -35.08
N ASN A 31 10.49 -8.72 -35.62
CA ASN A 31 11.57 -7.82 -36.05
C ASN A 31 12.28 -7.00 -34.94
N GLU A 32 12.02 -7.28 -33.67
CA GLU A 32 12.78 -6.68 -32.58
C GLU A 32 14.03 -7.51 -32.29
N THR A 33 15.20 -6.90 -32.39
CA THR A 33 16.49 -7.54 -32.14
C THR A 33 17.05 -7.22 -30.76
N ARG A 34 16.48 -6.26 -30.07
CA ARG A 34 16.87 -5.87 -28.70
C ARG A 34 16.27 -6.83 -27.68
N PRO A 35 16.90 -7.03 -26.51
CA PRO A 35 16.46 -8.01 -25.52
C PRO A 35 15.06 -7.73 -24.98
N TYR A 36 14.19 -8.71 -24.99
CA TYR A 36 12.91 -8.65 -24.30
C TYR A 36 12.55 -9.98 -23.65
N ILE A 37 11.73 -9.94 -22.62
CA ILE A 37 11.21 -11.11 -21.91
C ILE A 37 9.73 -11.22 -22.24
N LYS A 38 9.36 -12.33 -22.88
CA LYS A 38 7.95 -12.65 -23.13
C LYS A 38 7.34 -13.25 -21.86
N VAL A 39 6.18 -12.71 -21.46
CA VAL A 39 5.41 -13.17 -20.30
C VAL A 39 3.95 -13.38 -20.68
N GLU A 40 3.19 -14.10 -19.86
CA GLU A 40 1.74 -14.24 -20.04
C GLU A 40 0.97 -12.99 -19.61
N SER A 41 1.45 -12.31 -18.55
CA SER A 41 0.87 -11.07 -18.06
C SER A 41 1.97 -10.11 -17.58
N SER A 42 2.07 -8.97 -18.22
CA SER A 42 3.01 -7.90 -17.85
C SER A 42 2.65 -7.27 -16.52
N LEU A 43 1.36 -7.21 -16.15
CA LEU A 43 0.92 -6.76 -14.84
C LEU A 43 1.35 -7.74 -13.74
N GLN A 44 1.22 -9.05 -13.99
CA GLN A 44 1.69 -10.04 -13.01
C GLN A 44 3.22 -10.00 -12.89
N ALA A 45 3.93 -9.91 -14.00
CA ALA A 45 5.38 -9.77 -13.98
C ALA A 45 5.86 -8.53 -13.21
N LEU A 46 5.16 -7.39 -13.35
CA LEU A 46 5.43 -6.18 -12.57
C LEU A 46 5.30 -6.44 -11.06
N LYS A 47 4.25 -7.15 -10.64
CA LYS A 47 4.01 -7.49 -9.23
C LYS A 47 5.05 -8.46 -8.69
N ASP A 48 5.37 -9.50 -9.45
CA ASP A 48 6.36 -10.53 -9.05
C ASP A 48 7.76 -9.93 -8.92
N LEU A 49 8.14 -9.05 -9.84
CA LEU A 49 9.41 -8.31 -9.76
C LEU A 49 9.45 -7.38 -8.54
N ALA A 50 8.35 -6.68 -8.24
CA ALA A 50 8.30 -5.82 -7.07
C ALA A 50 8.35 -6.61 -5.76
N GLU A 51 7.69 -7.77 -5.70
CA GLU A 51 7.75 -8.68 -4.55
C GLU A 51 9.18 -9.18 -4.34
N LEU A 52 9.85 -9.65 -5.41
CA LEU A 52 11.23 -10.09 -5.37
C LEU A 52 12.17 -8.96 -4.96
N TYR A 53 12.03 -7.78 -5.56
CA TYR A 53 12.85 -6.61 -5.23
C TYR A 53 12.70 -6.23 -3.76
N ARG A 54 11.44 -6.12 -3.27
CA ARG A 54 11.15 -5.81 -1.86
C ARG A 54 11.73 -6.86 -0.91
N SER A 55 11.70 -8.14 -1.28
CA SER A 55 12.21 -9.22 -0.42
C SER A 55 13.73 -9.18 -0.18
N ASN A 56 14.47 -8.49 -1.03
CA ASN A 56 15.91 -8.32 -0.89
C ASN A 56 16.31 -7.08 -0.06
N LEU A 57 15.34 -6.27 0.38
CA LEU A 57 15.59 -5.07 1.16
C LEU A 57 15.25 -5.30 2.64
N ASP A 58 16.23 -5.06 3.53
CA ASP A 58 16.04 -5.11 4.98
C ASP A 58 15.57 -3.74 5.50
N ILE A 59 14.33 -3.40 5.23
CA ILE A 59 13.69 -2.15 5.64
C ILE A 59 12.38 -2.42 6.35
N LYS A 60 12.01 -1.56 7.29
CA LYS A 60 10.71 -1.63 7.97
C LYS A 60 9.61 -1.03 7.11
N VAL A 61 8.47 -1.70 7.05
CA VAL A 61 7.33 -1.23 6.26
C VAL A 61 6.11 -0.96 7.13
N VAL A 62 5.59 0.26 7.03
CA VAL A 62 4.28 0.65 7.54
C VAL A 62 3.28 0.61 6.40
N GLY A 63 2.37 -0.34 6.42
CA GLY A 63 1.27 -0.47 5.46
C GLY A 63 0.02 0.23 5.97
N ILE A 64 -0.57 1.10 5.17
CA ILE A 64 -1.73 1.92 5.57
C ILE A 64 -2.88 1.68 4.61
N THR A 65 -4.06 1.35 5.16
CA THR A 65 -5.31 1.30 4.41
C THR A 65 -6.46 1.94 5.20
N GLY A 66 -7.64 1.96 4.63
CA GLY A 66 -8.86 2.52 5.21
C GLY A 66 -9.77 3.11 4.15
N SER A 67 -10.98 3.46 4.51
CA SER A 67 -11.93 4.07 3.58
C SER A 67 -11.58 5.52 3.29
N VAL A 68 -11.28 6.30 4.31
CA VAL A 68 -10.83 7.70 4.22
C VAL A 68 -9.61 7.94 5.14
N GLY A 69 -8.88 9.04 4.90
CA GLY A 69 -7.77 9.46 5.75
C GLY A 69 -6.43 8.75 5.49
N LYS A 70 -6.35 7.80 4.57
CA LYS A 70 -5.11 7.07 4.25
C LYS A 70 -3.94 8.01 3.95
N THR A 71 -4.14 8.95 3.03
CA THR A 71 -3.09 9.87 2.58
C THR A 71 -2.64 10.80 3.69
N SER A 72 -3.57 11.38 4.46
CA SER A 72 -3.23 12.22 5.60
C SER A 72 -2.44 11.45 6.67
N THR A 73 -2.89 10.23 7.00
CA THR A 73 -2.19 9.34 7.94
C THR A 73 -0.79 8.99 7.44
N LYS A 74 -0.64 8.64 6.17
CA LYS A 74 0.64 8.39 5.51
C LYS A 74 1.59 9.60 5.64
N GLU A 75 1.10 10.79 5.30
CA GLU A 75 1.91 12.01 5.37
C GLU A 75 2.36 12.31 6.80
N THR A 76 1.45 12.18 7.79
CA THR A 76 1.76 12.41 9.20
C THR A 76 2.78 11.39 9.73
N ILE A 77 2.56 10.09 9.49
CA ILE A 77 3.49 9.04 9.92
C ILE A 77 4.87 9.27 9.29
N ALA A 78 4.92 9.55 7.97
CA ALA A 78 6.19 9.77 7.28
C ALA A 78 6.91 11.02 7.79
N ALA A 79 6.18 12.10 8.11
CA ALA A 79 6.77 13.32 8.66
C ALA A 79 7.38 13.10 10.05
N VAL A 80 6.69 12.33 10.92
CA VAL A 80 7.19 12.00 12.26
C VAL A 80 8.40 11.08 12.17
N LEU A 81 8.31 9.99 11.41
CA LEU A 81 9.42 9.04 11.24
C LEU A 81 10.63 9.67 10.57
N GLY A 82 10.40 10.59 9.63
CA GLY A 82 11.45 11.34 8.92
C GLY A 82 12.30 12.26 9.80
N GLN A 83 11.91 12.49 11.06
CA GLN A 83 12.75 13.21 12.04
C GLN A 83 13.97 12.36 12.48
N LYS A 84 13.90 11.04 12.29
CA LYS A 84 14.95 10.12 12.77
C LYS A 84 15.44 9.16 11.69
N TYR A 85 14.57 8.73 10.78
CA TYR A 85 14.84 7.69 9.82
C TYR A 85 14.84 8.24 8.39
N LYS A 86 15.55 7.59 7.48
CA LYS A 86 15.39 7.82 6.04
C LYS A 86 14.12 7.12 5.57
N VAL A 87 13.10 7.92 5.22
CA VAL A 87 11.75 7.43 4.93
C VAL A 87 11.42 7.60 3.46
N LEU A 88 11.08 6.51 2.78
CA LEU A 88 10.38 6.55 1.50
C LEU A 88 8.87 6.37 1.74
N LYS A 89 8.05 7.16 1.07
CA LYS A 89 6.58 7.04 1.14
C LYS A 89 5.93 6.97 -0.23
N THR A 90 4.74 6.40 -0.29
CA THR A 90 3.89 6.45 -1.48
C THR A 90 3.66 7.89 -1.91
N GLN A 91 3.95 8.20 -3.17
CA GLN A 91 3.68 9.50 -3.79
C GLN A 91 2.29 9.53 -4.42
N GLY A 92 1.60 10.67 -4.27
CA GLY A 92 0.28 10.86 -4.87
C GLY A 92 -0.66 9.70 -4.52
N ASN A 93 -1.26 9.11 -5.55
CA ASN A 93 -2.20 8.00 -5.47
C ASN A 93 -1.60 6.66 -5.98
N TYR A 94 -0.29 6.47 -5.92
CA TYR A 94 0.38 5.23 -6.33
C TYR A 94 0.18 4.11 -5.31
N ASN A 95 -1.09 3.82 -5.00
CA ASN A 95 -1.53 2.94 -3.93
C ASN A 95 -2.26 1.67 -4.41
N ASN A 96 -2.32 1.44 -5.72
CA ASN A 96 -2.99 0.30 -6.37
C ASN A 96 -1.99 -0.74 -6.92
N GLU A 97 -2.49 -1.75 -7.66
CA GLU A 97 -1.70 -2.86 -8.20
C GLU A 97 -0.60 -2.47 -9.21
N ILE A 98 -0.60 -1.24 -9.71
CA ILE A 98 0.47 -0.68 -10.55
C ILE A 98 1.32 0.30 -9.73
N GLY A 99 0.67 1.18 -9.00
CA GLY A 99 1.35 2.25 -8.26
C GLY A 99 2.21 1.76 -7.10
N LEU A 100 1.76 0.74 -6.37
CA LEU A 100 2.54 0.16 -5.28
C LEU A 100 3.84 -0.49 -5.78
N PRO A 101 3.84 -1.36 -6.82
CA PRO A 101 5.07 -1.84 -7.45
C PRO A 101 6.04 -0.73 -7.84
N LEU A 102 5.54 0.31 -8.52
CA LEU A 102 6.37 1.46 -8.92
C LEU A 102 6.94 2.23 -7.72
N THR A 103 6.21 2.30 -6.62
CA THR A 103 6.70 2.88 -5.36
C THR A 103 7.81 2.01 -4.77
N VAL A 104 7.63 0.69 -4.77
CA VAL A 104 8.60 -0.28 -4.24
C VAL A 104 9.91 -0.24 -5.00
N PHE A 105 9.91 -0.09 -6.33
CA PHE A 105 11.14 0.05 -7.12
C PHE A 105 11.94 1.34 -6.84
N ARG A 106 11.37 2.28 -6.12
CA ARG A 106 12.09 3.49 -5.69
C ARG A 106 12.83 3.31 -4.36
N LEU A 107 12.54 2.24 -3.65
CA LEU A 107 13.26 1.88 -2.42
C LEU A 107 14.72 1.55 -2.74
N SER A 108 15.59 1.88 -1.82
CA SER A 108 17.01 1.57 -1.88
C SER A 108 17.49 1.04 -0.53
N GLU A 109 18.70 0.48 -0.49
CA GLU A 109 19.35 0.04 0.75
C GLU A 109 19.61 1.18 1.76
N GLU A 110 19.50 2.43 1.29
CA GLU A 110 19.66 3.59 2.17
C GLU A 110 18.38 3.94 2.92
N ASP A 111 17.21 3.48 2.46
CA ASP A 111 15.94 3.72 3.13
C ASP A 111 15.79 2.78 4.34
N GLU A 112 15.42 3.35 5.49
CA GLU A 112 15.25 2.60 6.74
C GLU A 112 13.78 2.22 6.95
N VAL A 113 12.85 3.05 6.46
CA VAL A 113 11.41 2.85 6.61
C VAL A 113 10.68 3.18 5.31
N ALA A 114 9.75 2.32 4.92
CA ALA A 114 8.79 2.58 3.86
C ALA A 114 7.39 2.81 4.45
N VAL A 115 6.72 3.90 4.07
CA VAL A 115 5.33 4.18 4.46
C VAL A 115 4.45 4.04 3.21
N LEU A 116 3.79 2.89 3.10
CA LEU A 116 3.09 2.46 1.90
C LEU A 116 1.57 2.55 2.08
N GLU A 117 0.96 3.45 1.30
CA GLU A 117 -0.50 3.54 1.20
C GLU A 117 -1.02 2.43 0.27
N MET A 118 -2.05 1.70 0.70
CA MET A 118 -2.69 0.62 -0.05
C MET A 118 -4.18 0.88 -0.21
N GLY A 119 -4.60 1.16 -1.43
CA GLY A 119 -5.98 1.39 -1.85
C GLY A 119 -6.51 0.19 -2.62
N ILE A 120 -7.76 -0.18 -2.34
CA ILE A 120 -8.44 -1.30 -3.00
C ILE A 120 -9.87 -0.92 -3.37
N SER A 121 -10.37 -1.56 -4.40
CA SER A 121 -11.74 -1.45 -4.90
C SER A 121 -12.49 -2.79 -4.86
N ASP A 122 -11.78 -3.92 -4.78
CA ASP A 122 -12.38 -5.26 -4.83
C ASP A 122 -11.65 -6.23 -3.87
N PHE A 123 -12.29 -7.39 -3.63
CA PHE A 123 -11.72 -8.48 -2.85
C PHE A 123 -10.44 -9.03 -3.49
N GLY A 124 -9.50 -9.45 -2.66
CA GLY A 124 -8.22 -10.03 -3.08
C GLY A 124 -7.19 -9.02 -3.59
N GLU A 125 -7.56 -7.77 -3.90
CA GLU A 125 -6.58 -6.74 -4.26
C GLU A 125 -5.62 -6.47 -3.10
N MET A 126 -6.12 -6.34 -1.87
CA MET A 126 -5.29 -6.13 -0.70
C MET A 126 -4.33 -7.29 -0.46
N THR A 127 -4.78 -8.52 -0.68
CA THR A 127 -3.91 -9.71 -0.59
C THR A 127 -2.73 -9.61 -1.55
N ARG A 128 -2.94 -9.12 -2.77
CA ARG A 128 -1.87 -8.92 -3.76
C ARG A 128 -0.93 -7.78 -3.38
N LEU A 129 -1.48 -6.67 -2.88
CA LEU A 129 -0.68 -5.52 -2.44
C LEU A 129 0.17 -5.86 -1.21
N THR A 130 -0.41 -6.51 -0.20
CA THR A 130 0.31 -6.85 1.03
C THR A 130 1.41 -7.90 0.79
N LYS A 131 1.24 -8.78 -0.21
CA LYS A 131 2.27 -9.74 -0.62
C LYS A 131 3.53 -9.02 -1.14
N ILE A 132 3.34 -7.94 -1.87
CA ILE A 132 4.45 -7.08 -2.35
C ILE A 132 5.04 -6.27 -1.19
N ALA A 133 4.20 -5.61 -0.40
CA ALA A 133 4.64 -4.68 0.65
C ALA A 133 5.28 -5.38 1.85
N ARG A 134 4.76 -6.54 2.27
CA ARG A 134 5.17 -7.32 3.44
C ARG A 134 5.34 -6.43 4.69
N PRO A 135 4.25 -5.80 5.17
CA PRO A 135 4.34 -4.80 6.21
C PRO A 135 4.75 -5.40 7.57
N ASP A 136 5.58 -4.67 8.32
CA ASP A 136 5.87 -4.91 9.74
C ASP A 136 4.81 -4.26 10.62
N ILE A 137 4.23 -3.15 10.18
CA ILE A 137 3.17 -2.43 10.88
C ILE A 137 2.00 -2.22 9.92
N CYS A 138 0.80 -2.63 10.34
CA CYS A 138 -0.43 -2.41 9.58
C CYS A 138 -1.32 -1.38 10.27
N VAL A 139 -1.73 -0.34 9.54
CA VAL A 139 -2.63 0.70 10.05
C VAL A 139 -3.93 0.68 9.24
N ILE A 140 -5.08 0.58 9.91
CA ILE A 140 -6.38 0.76 9.27
C ILE A 140 -7.08 1.97 9.90
N THR A 141 -7.35 2.99 9.08
CA THR A 141 -7.87 4.27 9.57
C THR A 141 -9.36 4.21 9.92
N ASN A 142 -10.17 3.55 9.07
CA ASN A 142 -11.61 3.37 9.29
C ASN A 142 -12.25 2.44 8.25
N ILE A 143 -13.48 1.99 8.53
CA ILE A 143 -14.36 1.19 7.65
C ILE A 143 -15.62 2.00 7.34
N GLY A 144 -15.49 2.94 6.40
CA GLY A 144 -16.60 3.76 5.90
C GLY A 144 -17.30 3.15 4.68
N LEU A 145 -18.24 3.89 4.12
CA LEU A 145 -19.02 3.50 2.92
C LEU A 145 -18.25 3.85 1.65
N CYS A 146 -17.33 2.98 1.22
CA CYS A 146 -16.59 3.14 -0.03
C CYS A 146 -16.65 1.83 -0.84
N HIS A 147 -16.56 1.92 -2.17
CA HIS A 147 -16.52 0.75 -3.06
C HIS A 147 -17.67 -0.26 -2.83
N LEU A 148 -18.86 0.22 -2.43
CA LEU A 148 -20.02 -0.64 -2.16
C LEU A 148 -20.51 -1.39 -3.41
N GLU A 149 -20.20 -0.90 -4.58
CA GLU A 149 -20.51 -1.57 -5.84
C GLU A 149 -19.87 -2.99 -5.88
N ASN A 150 -18.64 -3.12 -5.45
CA ASN A 150 -17.89 -4.37 -5.44
C ASN A 150 -17.98 -5.08 -4.07
N LEU A 151 -17.74 -4.35 -2.99
CA LEU A 151 -17.62 -4.91 -1.63
C LEU A 151 -18.96 -5.06 -0.90
N LYS A 152 -20.06 -4.57 -1.48
CA LYS A 152 -21.47 -4.76 -1.09
C LYS A 152 -21.86 -4.15 0.26
N THR A 153 -21.13 -4.41 1.33
CA THR A 153 -21.46 -4.01 2.70
C THR A 153 -20.23 -3.49 3.44
N ARG A 154 -20.43 -2.84 4.59
CA ARG A 154 -19.31 -2.47 5.49
C ARG A 154 -18.55 -3.69 6.01
N ASP A 155 -19.22 -4.83 6.18
CA ASP A 155 -18.55 -6.09 6.55
C ASP A 155 -17.68 -6.61 5.40
N GLY A 156 -18.14 -6.48 4.16
CA GLY A 156 -17.32 -6.76 2.98
C GLY A 156 -16.10 -5.83 2.88
N ILE A 157 -16.27 -4.54 3.20
CA ILE A 157 -15.17 -3.57 3.25
C ILE A 157 -14.17 -3.95 4.36
N LEU A 158 -14.67 -4.31 5.55
CA LEU A 158 -13.83 -4.81 6.64
C LEU A 158 -13.03 -6.04 6.18
N GLN A 159 -13.71 -7.04 5.62
CA GLN A 159 -13.09 -8.27 5.11
C GLN A 159 -11.99 -7.96 4.09
N ALA A 160 -12.28 -7.12 3.10
CA ALA A 160 -11.32 -6.78 2.05
C ALA A 160 -10.10 -6.00 2.61
N LYS A 161 -10.30 -5.07 3.54
CA LYS A 161 -9.20 -4.28 4.12
C LYS A 161 -8.36 -5.08 5.12
N THR A 162 -8.95 -6.00 5.87
CA THR A 162 -8.23 -6.87 6.81
C THR A 162 -7.38 -7.93 6.09
N GLU A 163 -7.53 -8.10 4.78
CA GLU A 163 -6.56 -8.87 3.99
C GLU A 163 -5.14 -8.30 4.08
N ILE A 164 -4.94 -7.04 4.52
CA ILE A 164 -3.61 -6.46 4.75
C ILE A 164 -2.79 -7.29 5.72
N PHE A 165 -3.43 -8.03 6.61
CA PHE A 165 -2.75 -8.87 7.60
C PHE A 165 -2.15 -10.15 6.99
N LYS A 166 -2.66 -10.62 5.82
CA LYS A 166 -2.31 -11.94 5.26
C LYS A 166 -0.82 -12.13 4.96
N SER A 167 -0.09 -11.07 4.66
CA SER A 167 1.35 -11.14 4.36
C SER A 167 2.18 -10.17 5.22
N MET A 168 1.62 -9.70 6.32
CA MET A 168 2.40 -8.92 7.28
C MET A 168 3.37 -9.81 8.05
N ASN A 169 4.40 -9.21 8.61
CA ASN A 169 5.28 -9.88 9.56
C ASN A 169 4.46 -10.38 10.77
N PRO A 170 4.47 -11.70 11.08
CA PRO A 170 3.72 -12.22 12.24
C PRO A 170 4.14 -11.60 13.57
N ASP A 171 5.40 -11.11 13.66
CA ASP A 171 5.89 -10.38 14.81
C ASP A 171 5.60 -8.88 14.79
N GLY A 172 4.95 -8.43 13.74
CA GLY A 172 4.59 -7.03 13.52
C GLY A 172 3.48 -6.53 14.44
N THR A 173 3.11 -5.27 14.23
CA THR A 173 2.11 -4.56 15.04
C THR A 173 0.92 -4.16 14.17
N VAL A 174 -0.28 -4.37 14.68
CA VAL A 174 -1.54 -3.89 14.07
C VAL A 174 -2.03 -2.68 14.84
N ILE A 175 -2.33 -1.59 14.15
CA ILE A 175 -2.81 -0.33 14.72
C ILE A 175 -4.18 0.00 14.11
N LEU A 176 -5.22 0.08 14.93
CA LEU A 176 -6.60 0.23 14.51
C LEU A 176 -7.27 1.43 15.19
N ASN A 177 -8.22 2.03 14.47
CA ASN A 177 -9.05 3.08 15.05
C ASN A 177 -10.10 2.48 15.99
N GLY A 178 -9.98 2.76 17.28
CA GLY A 178 -10.91 2.30 18.32
C GLY A 178 -12.27 3.01 18.30
N ASP A 179 -12.38 4.15 17.63
CA ASP A 179 -13.66 4.85 17.43
C ASP A 179 -14.47 4.25 16.26
N ASP A 180 -13.91 3.32 15.50
CA ASP A 180 -14.60 2.64 14.41
C ASP A 180 -15.29 1.35 14.91
N ASP A 181 -16.62 1.31 14.78
CA ASP A 181 -17.47 0.21 15.27
C ASP A 181 -17.17 -1.16 14.63
N LYS A 182 -16.48 -1.18 13.50
CA LYS A 182 -16.04 -2.41 12.83
C LYS A 182 -14.64 -2.82 13.26
N LEU A 183 -13.70 -1.86 13.31
CA LEU A 183 -12.32 -2.16 13.67
C LEU A 183 -12.17 -2.59 15.13
N ILE A 184 -12.97 -2.02 16.04
CA ILE A 184 -12.94 -2.37 17.47
C ILE A 184 -13.33 -3.84 17.72
N THR A 185 -13.97 -4.52 16.78
CA THR A 185 -14.33 -5.95 16.90
C THR A 185 -13.16 -6.90 16.64
N ILE A 186 -12.01 -6.39 16.17
CA ILE A 186 -10.83 -7.20 15.90
C ILE A 186 -10.05 -7.34 17.19
N ASN A 187 -10.15 -8.50 17.83
CA ASN A 187 -9.53 -8.75 19.12
C ASN A 187 -8.08 -9.24 19.00
N GLU A 188 -7.75 -9.90 17.89
CA GLU A 188 -6.47 -10.59 17.73
C GLU A 188 -6.05 -10.70 16.25
N VAL A 189 -4.76 -10.52 15.99
CA VAL A 189 -4.11 -10.84 14.71
C VAL A 189 -2.79 -11.55 15.01
N TYR A 190 -2.61 -12.78 14.53
CA TYR A 190 -1.45 -13.64 14.81
C TYR A 190 -1.15 -13.82 16.31
N GLY A 191 -2.17 -13.98 17.15
CA GLY A 191 -2.03 -14.18 18.59
C GLY A 191 -1.67 -12.90 19.37
N LYS A 192 -1.77 -11.73 18.75
CA LYS A 192 -1.46 -10.43 19.36
C LYS A 192 -2.66 -9.50 19.31
N GLU A 193 -2.90 -8.80 20.39
CA GLU A 193 -3.92 -7.76 20.45
C GLU A 193 -3.48 -6.54 19.62
N PRO A 194 -4.40 -5.95 18.80
CA PRO A 194 -4.13 -4.70 18.12
C PRO A 194 -3.93 -3.54 19.10
N VAL A 195 -3.09 -2.59 18.71
CA VAL A 195 -3.00 -1.29 19.39
C VAL A 195 -4.11 -0.39 18.86
N PHE A 196 -5.00 0.06 19.73
CA PHE A 196 -6.08 0.96 19.35
C PHE A 196 -5.71 2.42 19.61
N PHE A 197 -6.14 3.29 18.69
CA PHE A 197 -6.10 4.73 18.85
C PHE A 197 -7.49 5.34 18.67
N GLY A 198 -7.76 6.50 19.28
CA GLY A 198 -9.05 7.16 19.11
C GLY A 198 -9.13 8.54 19.75
N ILE A 199 -10.32 9.11 19.70
CA ILE A 199 -10.71 10.33 20.39
C ILE A 199 -11.70 9.96 21.49
N ASP A 200 -12.71 9.16 21.17
CA ASP A 200 -13.73 8.69 22.11
C ASP A 200 -13.30 7.40 22.80
N TYR A 201 -12.53 6.56 22.14
CA TYR A 201 -11.92 5.36 22.71
C TYR A 201 -10.75 5.74 23.65
N LYS A 202 -10.92 5.48 24.96
CA LYS A 202 -9.98 5.93 26.00
C LYS A 202 -9.12 4.81 26.63
N GLU A 203 -9.26 3.56 26.15
CA GLU A 203 -8.51 2.42 26.70
C GLU A 203 -7.13 2.22 26.06
N GLY A 204 -6.83 2.93 24.96
CA GLY A 204 -5.57 2.85 24.23
C GLY A 204 -4.84 4.18 24.14
N ILE A 205 -4.32 4.47 22.95
CA ILE A 205 -3.70 5.76 22.63
C ILE A 205 -4.82 6.71 22.19
N TYR A 206 -5.04 7.81 22.90
CA TYR A 206 -6.11 8.73 22.56
C TYR A 206 -5.67 10.19 22.56
N ALA A 207 -6.36 11.00 21.77
CA ALA A 207 -6.24 12.44 21.81
C ALA A 207 -7.20 13.03 22.85
N ASP A 208 -6.73 14.03 23.60
CA ASP A 208 -7.53 14.76 24.59
C ASP A 208 -7.30 16.26 24.43
N ASN A 209 -8.23 17.07 24.98
CA ASN A 209 -8.16 18.53 24.93
C ASN A 209 -7.97 19.13 23.53
N ILE A 210 -8.57 18.49 22.51
CA ILE A 210 -8.44 18.89 21.10
C ILE A 210 -9.01 20.31 20.93
N ARG A 211 -8.18 21.23 20.39
CA ARG A 211 -8.58 22.59 20.06
C ARG A 211 -8.41 22.84 18.57
N ASN A 212 -9.47 23.29 17.94
CA ASN A 212 -9.40 23.74 16.55
C ASN A 212 -8.94 25.21 16.53
N LEU A 213 -7.78 25.46 15.95
CA LEU A 213 -7.16 26.79 15.82
C LEU A 213 -7.45 27.45 14.47
N GLY A 214 -8.41 26.93 13.72
CA GLY A 214 -8.74 27.42 12.38
C GLY A 214 -7.60 27.19 11.39
N LEU A 215 -7.13 28.27 10.74
CA LEU A 215 -6.04 28.19 9.74
C LEU A 215 -4.67 27.86 10.37
N GLU A 216 -4.52 28.00 11.67
CA GLU A 216 -3.29 27.65 12.39
C GLU A 216 -3.20 26.15 12.72
N GLY A 217 -4.25 25.37 12.45
CA GLY A 217 -4.27 23.92 12.63
C GLY A 217 -5.10 23.44 13.82
N THR A 218 -4.63 22.37 14.45
CA THR A 218 -5.28 21.72 15.61
C THR A 218 -4.22 21.37 16.64
N SER A 219 -4.48 21.61 17.91
CA SER A 219 -3.64 21.22 19.03
C SER A 219 -4.41 20.34 20.01
#